data_babe8a2391b763fad1b74c6d903a5656
#
_entry.id   babe8a2391b763fad1b74c6d903a5656
#
_cell.length_a   1.000
_cell.length_b   1.000
_cell.length_c   1.000
_cell.angle_alpha   90.00
_cell.angle_beta   90.00
_cell.angle_gamma   90.00
#
_symmetry.space_group_name_H-M   'P 1'
#
loop_
_entity.id
_entity.type
_entity.pdbx_description
1 polymer ?
#
loop_
_entity_poly.entity_id
_entity_poly.type
_entity_poly.pdbx_seq_one_letter_code
_entity_poly.pdbx_strand_id
1 'polypeptide(L)'
;IAFRWTAASDTIRYVNFNGNTEIVSSEISATYHPTKAFRFKGSYAYYYISNSTGENRPHTFTVKVEYIPKRDALYIPNVVLSGKYVSATRIHDNDSNNNELYTYYEPYSIWHLQLFSKLPYHLTFTAGIDNLFDYVTKTTSFYSSISPGRTYLIGLKWTY
;
A
#
# COMPACT_ATOMS: atom_id res chain seq x y z
N ILE A 1 -2.48 -13.19 -18.55
CA ILE A 1 -1.69 -12.36 -19.51
C ILE A 1 -0.41 -11.99 -18.80
N ALA A 2 0.71 -12.41 -19.34
CA ALA A 2 2.02 -12.04 -18.80
C ALA A 2 2.80 -11.20 -19.82
N PHE A 3 3.63 -10.30 -19.33
CA PHE A 3 4.56 -9.54 -20.15
C PHE A 3 5.90 -10.27 -20.22
N ARG A 4 6.42 -10.45 -21.38
CA ARG A 4 7.79 -10.94 -21.59
C ARG A 4 8.57 -9.91 -22.39
N TRP A 5 9.65 -9.41 -21.81
CA TRP A 5 10.62 -8.57 -22.50
C TRP A 5 11.82 -9.42 -22.93
N THR A 6 12.22 -9.34 -24.20
CA THR A 6 13.43 -9.99 -24.69
C THR A 6 14.39 -8.92 -25.15
N ALA A 7 15.59 -8.91 -24.62
CA ALA A 7 16.63 -7.89 -24.89
C ALA A 7 17.10 -7.83 -26.35
N ALA A 8 16.66 -8.77 -27.21
CA ALA A 8 17.01 -8.81 -28.64
C ALA A 8 16.01 -8.07 -29.54
N SER A 9 14.91 -7.58 -29.01
CA SER A 9 13.95 -6.77 -29.76
C SER A 9 13.29 -5.79 -28.79
N ASP A 10 13.27 -4.51 -29.08
CA ASP A 10 12.56 -3.46 -28.32
C ASP A 10 11.02 -3.66 -28.34
N THR A 11 10.56 -4.89 -28.44
CA THR A 11 9.16 -5.21 -28.60
C THR A 11 8.63 -5.90 -27.36
N ILE A 12 7.68 -5.27 -26.68
CA ILE A 12 6.91 -5.87 -25.60
C ILE A 12 5.82 -6.76 -26.23
N ARG A 13 5.86 -8.05 -25.97
CA ARG A 13 4.83 -8.99 -26.43
C ARG A 13 3.96 -9.42 -25.26
N TYR A 14 2.67 -9.41 -25.47
CA TYR A 14 1.70 -10.07 -24.60
C TYR A 14 1.64 -11.55 -24.98
N VAL A 15 1.95 -12.43 -24.06
CA VAL A 15 1.84 -13.88 -24.25
C VAL A 15 0.86 -14.46 -23.25
N ASN A 16 0.00 -15.35 -23.71
CA ASN A 16 -0.80 -16.16 -22.81
C ASN A 16 0.11 -17.27 -22.23
N PHE A 17 0.07 -17.45 -20.93
CA PHE A 17 0.75 -18.56 -20.27
C PHE A 17 0.05 -19.86 -20.66
N ASN A 18 0.78 -20.79 -21.26
CA ASN A 18 0.33 -22.17 -21.46
C ASN A 18 0.53 -22.93 -20.14
N GLY A 19 -0.38 -22.79 -19.21
CA GLY A 19 -0.34 -23.49 -17.93
C GLY A 19 -1.49 -23.08 -17.02
N ASN A 20 -1.91 -23.98 -16.14
CA ASN A 20 -2.90 -23.68 -15.13
C ASN A 20 -2.25 -22.78 -14.07
N THR A 21 -2.78 -21.61 -13.87
CA THR A 21 -2.40 -20.70 -12.78
C THR A 21 -3.45 -20.82 -11.69
N GLU A 22 -3.05 -21.25 -10.52
CA GLU A 22 -3.93 -21.27 -9.34
C GLU A 22 -3.77 -19.98 -8.58
N ILE A 23 -4.89 -19.36 -8.23
CA ILE A 23 -4.94 -18.16 -7.41
C ILE A 23 -5.73 -18.49 -6.16
N VAL A 24 -5.10 -18.32 -5.01
CA VAL A 24 -5.74 -18.44 -3.70
C VAL A 24 -5.72 -17.07 -3.03
N SER A 25 -6.89 -16.57 -2.65
CA SER A 25 -7.00 -15.32 -1.92
C SER A 25 -7.98 -15.44 -0.76
N SER A 26 -7.64 -14.83 0.36
CA SER A 26 -8.54 -14.69 1.50
C SER A 26 -8.33 -13.33 2.16
N GLU A 27 -9.40 -12.75 2.66
CA GLU A 27 -9.35 -11.50 3.42
C GLU A 27 -10.23 -11.62 4.66
N ILE A 28 -9.71 -11.13 5.78
CA ILE A 28 -10.47 -10.93 7.00
C ILE A 28 -10.31 -9.49 7.47
N SER A 29 -11.40 -8.87 7.91
CA SER A 29 -11.35 -7.52 8.47
C SER A 29 -12.20 -7.41 9.72
N ALA A 30 -11.76 -6.55 10.64
CA ALA A 30 -12.48 -6.26 11.87
C ALA A 30 -12.50 -4.75 12.12
N THR A 31 -13.60 -4.28 12.68
CA THR A 31 -13.74 -2.89 13.11
C THR A 31 -14.19 -2.88 14.57
N TYR A 32 -13.50 -2.09 15.38
CA TYR A 32 -13.76 -1.98 16.82
C TYR A 32 -13.95 -0.51 17.22
N HIS A 33 -14.98 -0.24 18.00
CA HIS A 33 -15.32 1.09 18.49
C HIS A 33 -15.31 1.10 20.02
N PRO A 34 -14.13 1.33 20.66
CA PRO A 34 -14.06 1.37 22.13
C PRO A 34 -14.87 2.51 22.72
N THR A 35 -14.96 3.61 21.99
CA THR A 35 -15.75 4.79 22.37
C THR A 35 -16.38 5.42 21.12
N LYS A 36 -17.26 6.41 21.31
CA LYS A 36 -17.82 7.19 20.18
C LYS A 36 -16.77 8.02 19.43
N ALA A 37 -15.64 8.31 20.09
CA ALA A 37 -14.57 9.12 19.53
C ALA A 37 -13.47 8.30 18.84
N PHE A 38 -13.37 7.01 19.11
CA PHE A 38 -12.31 6.16 18.56
C PHE A 38 -12.85 5.03 17.72
N ARG A 39 -12.23 4.83 16.55
CA ARG A 39 -12.47 3.70 15.66
C ARG A 39 -11.15 3.07 15.29
N PHE A 40 -11.09 1.75 15.45
CA PHE A 40 -9.99 0.90 15.01
C PHE A 40 -10.48 -0.01 13.91
N LYS A 41 -9.78 -0.07 12.80
CA LYS A 41 -10.03 -1.03 11.72
C LYS A 41 -8.73 -1.75 11.41
N GLY A 42 -8.80 -3.08 11.36
CA GLY A 42 -7.71 -3.93 10.92
C GLY A 42 -8.17 -4.86 9.81
N SER A 43 -7.31 -5.15 8.86
CA SER A 43 -7.54 -6.23 7.90
C SER A 43 -6.25 -7.00 7.63
N TYR A 44 -6.42 -8.26 7.31
CA TYR A 44 -5.39 -9.14 6.84
C TYR A 44 -5.84 -9.76 5.53
N ALA A 45 -4.99 -9.71 4.53
CA ALA A 45 -5.21 -10.36 3.25
C ALA A 45 -4.07 -11.34 2.97
N TYR A 46 -4.44 -12.52 2.53
CA TYR A 46 -3.55 -13.53 1.98
C TYR A 46 -3.81 -13.64 0.48
N TYR A 47 -2.74 -13.65 -0.31
CA TYR A 47 -2.81 -13.77 -1.75
C TYR A 47 -1.66 -14.63 -2.27
N TYR A 48 -1.99 -15.71 -2.96
CA TYR A 48 -1.01 -16.62 -3.53
C TYR A 48 -1.35 -16.90 -5.00
N ILE A 49 -0.33 -16.85 -5.85
CA ILE A 49 -0.43 -17.24 -7.25
C ILE A 49 0.62 -18.31 -7.49
N SER A 50 0.20 -19.50 -7.97
CA SER A 50 1.11 -20.52 -8.44
C SER A 50 1.75 -20.09 -9.78
N ASN A 51 2.99 -20.49 -10.00
CA ASN A 51 3.73 -20.21 -11.26
C ASN A 51 3.81 -18.70 -11.60
N SER A 52 3.84 -17.84 -10.58
CA SER A 52 4.02 -16.40 -10.80
C SER A 52 5.49 -16.11 -11.13
N THR A 53 5.72 -15.48 -12.27
CA THR A 53 7.03 -14.92 -12.64
C THR A 53 7.18 -13.49 -12.11
N GLY A 54 6.17 -12.97 -11.44
CA GLY A 54 6.14 -11.62 -10.88
C GLY A 54 6.26 -11.60 -9.36
N GLU A 55 6.29 -10.39 -8.81
CA GLU A 55 6.33 -10.16 -7.37
C GLU A 55 5.02 -10.64 -6.71
N ASN A 56 5.09 -11.74 -5.97
CA ASN A 56 3.98 -12.27 -5.19
C ASN A 56 4.25 -12.04 -3.70
N ARG A 57 3.55 -11.10 -3.10
CA ARG A 57 3.64 -10.77 -1.67
C ARG A 57 2.44 -11.35 -0.93
N PRO A 58 2.58 -12.54 -0.34
CA PRO A 58 1.43 -13.31 0.11
C PRO A 58 0.68 -12.68 1.28
N HIS A 59 1.32 -11.88 2.11
CA HIS A 59 0.68 -11.35 3.31
C HIS A 59 0.63 -9.83 3.30
N THR A 60 -0.55 -9.29 3.49
CA THR A 60 -0.79 -7.86 3.65
C THR A 60 -1.60 -7.61 4.91
N PHE A 61 -1.12 -6.71 5.79
CA PHE A 61 -1.83 -6.22 6.94
C PHE A 61 -2.12 -4.74 6.79
N THR A 62 -3.35 -4.32 7.07
CA THR A 62 -3.70 -2.91 7.14
C THR A 62 -4.28 -2.58 8.51
N VAL A 63 -3.93 -1.41 9.01
CA VAL A 63 -4.44 -0.86 10.26
C VAL A 63 -4.86 0.57 10.03
N LYS A 64 -6.01 0.95 10.58
CA LYS A 64 -6.49 2.33 10.58
C LYS A 64 -7.02 2.68 11.96
N VAL A 65 -6.53 3.76 12.51
CA VAL A 65 -6.98 4.35 13.77
C VAL A 65 -7.55 5.73 13.48
N GLU A 66 -8.78 5.96 13.87
CA GLU A 66 -9.46 7.23 13.70
C GLU A 66 -9.86 7.79 15.07
N TYR A 67 -9.43 9.00 15.33
CA TYR A 67 -9.98 9.83 16.41
C TYR A 67 -10.93 10.85 15.81
N ILE A 68 -12.21 10.77 16.21
CA ILE A 68 -13.29 11.63 15.72
C ILE A 68 -13.87 12.31 16.95
N PRO A 69 -13.51 13.57 17.22
CA PRO A 69 -14.09 14.34 18.34
C PRO A 69 -15.59 14.56 18.12
N LYS A 70 -16.25 15.21 19.05
CA LYS A 70 -17.67 15.57 18.90
C LYS A 70 -17.88 16.29 17.56
N ARG A 71 -18.96 15.92 16.88
CA ARG A 71 -19.24 16.23 15.46
C ARG A 71 -19.14 17.72 15.09
N ASP A 72 -19.34 18.62 16.07
CA ASP A 72 -19.32 20.07 15.87
C ASP A 72 -18.21 20.79 16.65
N ALA A 73 -17.20 20.04 17.10
CA ALA A 73 -16.08 20.65 17.79
C ALA A 73 -15.24 21.44 16.79
N LEU A 74 -15.24 22.77 16.93
CA LEU A 74 -14.35 23.67 16.24
C LEU A 74 -12.93 23.53 16.81
N TYR A 75 -11.92 23.67 15.97
CA TYR A 75 -10.49 23.63 16.31
C TYR A 75 -9.96 22.25 16.79
N ILE A 76 -10.83 21.29 17.11
CA ILE A 76 -10.37 19.96 17.50
C ILE A 76 -10.26 19.10 16.24
N PRO A 77 -9.04 18.63 15.88
CA PRO A 77 -8.87 17.88 14.65
C PRO A 77 -9.41 16.45 14.78
N ASN A 78 -10.01 15.97 13.71
CA ASN A 78 -10.08 14.53 13.44
C ASN A 78 -8.69 14.07 13.06
N VAL A 79 -8.24 12.98 13.66
CA VAL A 79 -6.92 12.40 13.41
C VAL A 79 -7.11 11.01 12.81
N VAL A 80 -6.45 10.74 11.69
CA VAL A 80 -6.45 9.45 11.05
C VAL A 80 -5.01 8.98 10.89
N LEU A 81 -4.68 7.87 11.56
CA LEU A 81 -3.44 7.15 11.34
C LEU A 81 -3.77 5.86 10.60
N SER A 82 -3.16 5.63 9.46
CA SER A 82 -3.31 4.39 8.70
C SER A 82 -1.95 3.83 8.32
N GLY A 83 -1.84 2.51 8.35
CA GLY A 83 -0.63 1.80 7.99
C GLY A 83 -0.94 0.54 7.19
N LYS A 84 -0.05 0.23 6.28
CA LYS A 84 -0.05 -1.00 5.49
C LYS A 84 1.31 -1.66 5.63
N TYR A 85 1.32 -2.91 6.05
CA TYR A 85 2.48 -3.79 6.01
C TYR A 85 2.32 -4.80 4.88
N VAL A 86 3.39 -5.04 4.14
CA VAL A 86 3.45 -6.01 3.04
C VAL A 86 4.64 -6.93 3.27
N SER A 87 4.41 -8.23 3.16
CA SER A 87 5.44 -9.25 3.43
C SER A 87 6.57 -9.22 2.40
N ALA A 88 7.67 -9.86 2.78
CA ALA A 88 8.74 -10.17 1.84
C ALA A 88 8.26 -11.08 0.71
N THR A 89 8.97 -11.05 -0.40
CA THR A 89 8.81 -12.00 -1.50
C THR A 89 10.15 -12.34 -2.11
N ARG A 90 10.18 -13.48 -2.81
CA ARG A 90 11.31 -13.88 -3.66
C ARG A 90 10.78 -14.05 -5.06
N ILE A 91 11.45 -13.44 -6.01
CA ILE A 91 11.19 -13.67 -7.43
C ILE A 91 12.26 -14.61 -7.94
N HIS A 92 11.80 -15.65 -8.61
CA HIS A 92 12.64 -16.59 -9.32
C HIS A 92 12.75 -16.13 -10.78
N ASP A 93 13.95 -15.91 -11.23
CA ASP A 93 14.27 -15.59 -12.61
C ASP A 93 15.39 -16.51 -13.09
N ASN A 94 15.53 -16.67 -14.40
CA ASN A 94 16.61 -17.42 -15.00
C ASN A 94 17.52 -16.43 -15.73
N ASP A 95 18.83 -16.56 -15.51
CA ASP A 95 19.79 -15.81 -16.32
C ASP A 95 19.84 -16.34 -17.77
N SER A 96 20.59 -15.64 -18.63
CA SER A 96 20.78 -16.02 -20.04
C SER A 96 21.45 -17.42 -20.22
N ASN A 97 22.05 -17.97 -19.17
CA ASN A 97 22.67 -19.28 -19.14
C ASN A 97 21.80 -20.36 -18.47
N ASN A 98 20.53 -20.03 -18.21
CA ASN A 98 19.56 -20.92 -17.55
C ASN A 98 19.91 -21.26 -16.08
N ASN A 99 20.76 -20.46 -15.42
CA ASN A 99 20.96 -20.58 -13.97
C ASN A 99 19.83 -19.89 -13.22
N GLU A 100 19.38 -20.52 -12.14
CA GLU A 100 18.34 -19.97 -11.28
C GLU A 100 18.86 -18.74 -10.52
N LEU A 101 18.21 -17.62 -10.71
CA LEU A 101 18.47 -16.36 -10.02
C LEU A 101 17.31 -16.04 -9.09
N TYR A 102 17.60 -15.75 -7.83
CA TYR A 102 16.61 -15.36 -6.85
C TYR A 102 16.82 -13.91 -6.44
N THR A 103 15.83 -13.08 -6.70
CA THR A 103 15.82 -11.72 -6.18
C THR A 103 14.92 -11.65 -4.95
N TYR A 104 15.49 -11.24 -3.82
CA TYR A 104 14.77 -11.09 -2.57
C TYR A 104 14.32 -9.64 -2.40
N TYR A 105 13.02 -9.47 -2.15
CA TYR A 105 12.41 -8.19 -1.83
C TYR A 105 12.04 -8.17 -0.36
N GLU A 106 12.61 -7.24 0.38
CA GLU A 106 12.34 -7.06 1.81
C GLU A 106 10.86 -6.71 2.09
N PRO A 107 10.33 -7.08 3.25
CA PRO A 107 9.02 -6.61 3.68
C PRO A 107 9.09 -5.10 3.94
N TYR A 108 7.96 -4.42 3.83
CA TYR A 108 7.89 -3.00 4.12
C TYR A 108 6.57 -2.59 4.77
N SER A 109 6.60 -1.43 5.39
CA SER A 109 5.38 -0.79 5.87
C SER A 109 5.34 0.68 5.49
N ILE A 110 4.17 1.15 5.06
CA ILE A 110 3.94 2.55 4.75
C ILE A 110 2.82 3.05 5.66
N TRP A 111 3.06 4.20 6.29
CA TRP A 111 2.15 4.82 7.23
C TRP A 111 1.79 6.23 6.82
N HIS A 112 0.55 6.61 7.05
CA HIS A 112 0.00 7.91 6.72
C HIS A 112 -0.66 8.51 7.96
N LEU A 113 -0.40 9.78 8.21
CA LEU A 113 -1.07 10.56 9.24
C LEU A 113 -1.85 11.69 8.57
N GLN A 114 -3.12 11.83 8.89
CA GLN A 114 -3.98 12.88 8.37
C GLN A 114 -4.72 13.58 9.50
N LEU A 115 -4.83 14.88 9.39
CA LEU A 115 -5.52 15.76 10.31
C LEU A 115 -6.56 16.56 9.54
N PHE A 116 -7.78 16.62 10.08
CA PHE A 116 -8.87 17.42 9.52
C PHE A 116 -9.47 18.26 10.63
N SER A 117 -9.45 19.57 10.53
CA SER A 117 -10.01 20.48 11.53
C SER A 117 -11.03 21.41 10.90
N LYS A 118 -12.19 21.52 11.56
CA LYS A 118 -13.20 22.52 11.22
C LYS A 118 -12.79 23.84 11.85
N LEU A 119 -12.78 24.88 11.06
CA LEU A 119 -12.51 26.25 11.46
C LEU A 119 -13.79 27.10 11.32
N PRO A 120 -13.85 28.28 11.94
CA PRO A 120 -14.92 29.22 11.70
C PRO A 120 -15.08 29.59 10.21
N TYR A 121 -16.19 30.21 9.87
CA TYR A 121 -16.49 30.70 8.52
C TYR A 121 -16.51 29.59 7.45
N HIS A 122 -16.99 28.40 7.83
CA HIS A 122 -17.09 27.24 6.93
C HIS A 122 -15.76 26.79 6.31
N LEU A 123 -14.67 27.07 7.00
CA LEU A 123 -13.33 26.60 6.59
C LEU A 123 -13.06 25.20 7.13
N THR A 124 -12.37 24.40 6.35
CA THR A 124 -11.81 23.11 6.77
C THR A 124 -10.32 23.09 6.46
N PHE A 125 -9.53 22.92 7.48
CA PHE A 125 -8.08 22.73 7.37
C PHE A 125 -7.77 21.25 7.28
N THR A 126 -6.86 20.89 6.39
CA THR A 126 -6.33 19.54 6.23
C THR A 126 -4.82 19.58 6.28
N ALA A 127 -4.20 18.70 7.05
CA ALA A 127 -2.77 18.45 6.99
C ALA A 127 -2.53 16.95 6.93
N GLY A 128 -1.47 16.54 6.26
CA GLY A 128 -1.13 15.13 6.12
C GLY A 128 0.35 14.91 5.96
N ILE A 129 0.77 13.71 6.37
CA ILE A 129 2.11 13.18 6.12
C ILE A 129 1.91 11.80 5.50
N ASP A 130 2.29 11.65 4.27
CA ASP A 130 2.37 10.36 3.62
C ASP A 130 3.75 9.76 3.84
N ASN A 131 3.80 8.43 3.94
CA ASN A 131 5.02 7.71 4.23
C ASN A 131 5.75 8.26 5.47
N LEU A 132 5.06 8.25 6.60
CA LEU A 132 5.49 8.86 7.88
C LEU A 132 6.90 8.45 8.31
N PHE A 133 7.32 7.22 8.01
CA PHE A 133 8.63 6.68 8.38
C PHE A 133 9.67 6.76 7.25
N ASP A 134 9.34 7.47 6.16
CA ASP A 134 10.26 7.72 5.05
C ASP A 134 10.81 6.45 4.40
N TYR A 135 9.94 5.44 4.23
CA TYR A 135 10.35 4.22 3.56
C TYR A 135 10.66 4.50 2.08
N VAL A 136 11.85 4.15 1.66
CA VAL A 136 12.30 4.20 0.26
C VAL A 136 12.72 2.80 -0.16
N THR A 137 12.22 2.33 -1.29
CA THR A 137 12.55 1.02 -1.82
C THR A 137 14.03 0.97 -2.20
N LYS A 138 14.80 0.07 -1.60
CA LYS A 138 16.22 -0.11 -1.90
C LYS A 138 16.47 -0.84 -3.22
N THR A 139 15.53 -1.70 -3.61
CA THR A 139 15.62 -2.49 -4.83
C THR A 139 14.59 -1.98 -5.82
N THR A 140 15.05 -1.34 -6.88
CA THR A 140 14.18 -0.94 -7.99
C THR A 140 14.02 -2.12 -8.92
N SER A 141 12.82 -2.67 -9.01
CA SER A 141 12.43 -3.58 -10.06
C SER A 141 11.24 -3.01 -10.82
N PHE A 142 11.02 -3.51 -12.01
CA PHE A 142 9.87 -3.14 -12.83
C PHE A 142 8.52 -3.40 -12.12
N TYR A 143 8.53 -4.23 -11.08
CA TYR A 143 7.36 -4.67 -10.30
C TYR A 143 7.27 -4.01 -8.90
N SER A 144 8.27 -3.26 -8.46
CA SER A 144 8.21 -2.58 -7.17
C SER A 144 7.49 -1.25 -7.29
N SER A 145 6.50 -1.02 -6.45
CA SER A 145 5.91 0.31 -6.33
C SER A 145 6.96 1.29 -5.83
N ILE A 146 7.25 2.30 -6.62
CA ILE A 146 8.17 3.38 -6.24
C ILE A 146 7.48 4.22 -5.18
N SER A 147 8.02 4.24 -3.97
CA SER A 147 7.60 5.21 -2.95
C SER A 147 8.47 6.46 -3.09
N PRO A 148 7.88 7.64 -3.27
CA PRO A 148 8.65 8.89 -3.41
C PRO A 148 9.32 9.36 -2.10
N GLY A 149 9.26 8.56 -1.04
CA GLY A 149 9.69 8.98 0.29
C GLY A 149 8.58 9.73 1.04
N ARG A 150 8.95 10.45 2.10
CA ARG A 150 8.00 11.22 2.90
C ARG A 150 7.49 12.44 2.15
N THR A 151 6.17 12.61 2.13
CA THR A 151 5.53 13.78 1.53
C THR A 151 4.58 14.46 2.53
N TYR A 152 4.43 15.77 2.40
CA TYR A 152 3.57 16.58 3.26
C TYR A 152 2.46 17.19 2.43
N LEU A 153 1.26 17.16 2.98
CA LEU A 153 0.06 17.74 2.40
C LEU A 153 -0.50 18.82 3.33
N ILE A 154 -0.82 19.98 2.79
CA ILE A 154 -1.57 21.02 3.50
C ILE A 154 -2.66 21.51 2.56
N GLY A 155 -3.88 21.62 3.08
CA GLY A 155 -5.04 22.06 2.35
C GLY A 155 -5.97 22.94 3.17
N LEU A 156 -6.61 23.88 2.50
CA LEU A 156 -7.68 24.70 3.07
C LEU A 156 -8.86 24.65 2.11
N LYS A 157 -10.02 24.28 2.60
CA LYS A 157 -11.27 24.24 1.86
C LYS A 157 -12.26 25.22 2.47
N TRP A 158 -12.82 26.08 1.65
CA TRP A 158 -13.94 26.93 2.02
C TRP A 158 -15.23 26.43 1.34
N THR A 159 -16.31 26.39 2.11
CA THR A 159 -17.64 25.98 1.61
C THR A 159 -18.60 27.12 1.88
N TYR A 160 -19.17 27.67 0.85
CA TYR A 160 -20.17 28.75 0.91
C TYR A 160 -21.59 28.20 0.83
#